data_335c898b2ab00a0162deefb4a857e6ed
#
_entry.id   335c898b2ab00a0162deefb4a857e6ed
#
_cell.length_a   1.000
_cell.length_b   1.000
_cell.length_c   1.000
_cell.angle_alpha   90.00
_cell.angle_beta   90.00
_cell.angle_gamma   90.00
#
_symmetry.space_group_name_H-M   'P 1'
#
loop_
_entity.id
_entity.type
_entity.pdbx_description
1 polymer ?
#
loop_
_entity_poly.entity_id
_entity_poly.type
_entity_poly.pdbx_seq_one_letter_code
_entity_poly.pdbx_strand_id
1 'polypeptide(L)'
;STDAVGDAYKMIQRDMAKIIVAGGVEQISIDLYLIFYLRGLLSGLDGTKEASLPFDRARNGFVLAEGSYVVILEELQYALDRGAHIYAEIKGFGSTFVGGKKHPENVRVHRVEKAMHDALAGAGLKKEDVGLISANANGCKMQDKVEAKAIQSIFGTGSSQIPVSAIKSNVG
;
A
#
# COMPACT_ATOMS: atom_id res chain seq x y z
N SER A 1 -7.18 -5.16 0.17
CA SER A 1 -6.29 -6.25 0.60
C SER A 1 -5.45 -5.87 1.82
N THR A 2 -4.78 -4.73 1.83
CA THR A 2 -3.96 -4.31 2.98
C THR A 2 -4.79 -4.16 4.25
N ASP A 3 -5.98 -3.59 4.18
CA ASP A 3 -6.89 -3.50 5.34
C ASP A 3 -7.34 -4.87 5.83
N ALA A 4 -7.62 -5.82 4.93
CA ALA A 4 -7.95 -7.20 5.32
C ALA A 4 -6.80 -7.88 6.10
N VAL A 5 -5.55 -7.67 5.67
CA VAL A 5 -4.37 -8.16 6.40
C VAL A 5 -4.22 -7.43 7.75
N GLY A 6 -4.44 -6.12 7.78
CA GLY A 6 -4.40 -5.34 9.02
C GLY A 6 -5.48 -5.72 10.03
N ASP A 7 -6.70 -6.01 9.56
CA ASP A 7 -7.77 -6.48 10.43
C ASP A 7 -7.47 -7.88 10.98
N ALA A 8 -6.98 -8.80 10.13
CA ALA A 8 -6.54 -10.12 10.56
C ALA A 8 -5.42 -10.04 11.62
N TYR A 9 -4.43 -9.16 11.42
CA TYR A 9 -3.40 -8.88 12.41
C TYR A 9 -3.98 -8.43 13.75
N LYS A 10 -4.91 -7.47 13.75
CA LYS A 10 -5.57 -6.99 14.96
C LYS A 10 -6.42 -8.07 15.66
N MET A 11 -7.06 -8.93 14.90
CA MET A 11 -7.84 -10.05 15.45
C MET A 11 -6.94 -11.06 16.17
N ILE A 12 -5.79 -11.41 15.59
CA ILE A 12 -4.80 -12.28 16.24
C ILE A 12 -4.23 -11.63 17.50
N GLN A 13 -3.89 -10.33 17.44
CA GLN A 13 -3.41 -9.59 18.63
C GLN A 13 -4.41 -9.58 19.79
N ARG A 14 -5.71 -9.68 19.51
CA ARG A 14 -6.79 -9.71 20.50
C ARG A 14 -7.19 -11.13 20.92
N ASP A 15 -6.42 -12.15 20.58
CA ASP A 15 -6.72 -13.56 20.84
C ASP A 15 -8.07 -14.05 20.26
N MET A 16 -8.58 -13.37 19.22
CA MET A 16 -9.84 -13.78 18.58
C MET A 16 -9.66 -15.00 17.65
N ALA A 17 -8.46 -15.22 17.16
CA ALA A 17 -8.11 -16.37 16.32
C ALA A 17 -6.59 -16.63 16.38
N LYS A 18 -6.18 -17.88 16.20
CA LYS A 18 -4.76 -18.26 16.11
C LYS A 18 -4.23 -18.26 14.67
N ILE A 19 -5.11 -18.52 13.71
CA ILE A 19 -4.79 -18.56 12.27
C ILE A 19 -5.88 -17.82 11.51
N ILE A 20 -5.51 -16.95 10.60
CA ILE A 20 -6.43 -16.23 9.70
C ILE A 20 -5.87 -16.24 8.28
N VAL A 21 -6.73 -16.57 7.33
CA VAL A 21 -6.45 -16.40 5.89
C VAL A 21 -6.94 -15.04 5.47
N ALA A 22 -6.05 -14.18 4.97
CA ALA A 22 -6.37 -12.82 4.54
C ALA A 22 -5.75 -12.50 3.18
N GLY A 23 -6.36 -11.61 2.42
CA GLY A 23 -5.82 -11.23 1.13
C GLY A 23 -6.74 -10.32 0.34
N GLY A 24 -6.56 -10.32 -0.96
CA GLY A 24 -7.37 -9.55 -1.90
C GLY A 24 -7.38 -10.19 -3.28
N VAL A 25 -8.46 -9.95 -3.98
CA VAL A 25 -8.67 -10.37 -5.35
C VAL A 25 -9.16 -9.17 -6.16
N GLU A 26 -8.68 -9.06 -7.38
CA GLU A 26 -9.21 -8.12 -8.36
C GLU A 26 -9.43 -8.85 -9.69
N GLN A 27 -10.61 -8.66 -10.25
CA GLN A 27 -10.96 -9.12 -11.59
C GLN A 27 -11.44 -7.92 -12.40
N ILE A 28 -10.92 -7.76 -13.62
CA ILE A 28 -11.32 -6.67 -14.50
C ILE A 28 -12.66 -7.01 -15.14
N SER A 29 -13.70 -6.25 -14.77
CA SER A 29 -14.98 -6.22 -15.45
C SER A 29 -15.09 -4.96 -16.32
N ILE A 30 -16.02 -4.97 -17.28
CA ILE A 30 -16.33 -3.78 -18.09
C ILE A 30 -16.73 -2.62 -17.18
N ASP A 31 -17.54 -2.86 -16.16
CA ASP A 31 -17.99 -1.83 -15.22
C ASP A 31 -16.83 -1.21 -14.45
N LEU A 32 -15.91 -2.03 -13.94
CA LEU A 32 -14.72 -1.57 -13.24
C LEU A 32 -13.84 -0.72 -14.18
N TYR A 33 -13.59 -1.21 -15.38
CA TYR A 33 -12.83 -0.47 -16.38
C TYR A 33 -13.48 0.88 -16.70
N LEU A 34 -14.79 0.92 -16.96
CA LEU A 34 -15.53 2.14 -17.25
C LEU A 34 -15.49 3.16 -16.11
N ILE A 35 -15.54 2.71 -14.84
CA ILE A 35 -15.44 3.61 -13.69
C ILE A 35 -14.10 4.36 -13.71
N PHE A 36 -12.99 3.67 -13.93
CA PHE A 36 -11.68 4.30 -13.97
C PHE A 36 -11.45 5.11 -15.24
N TYR A 37 -11.94 4.63 -16.38
CA TYR A 37 -11.93 5.35 -17.65
C TYR A 37 -12.63 6.71 -17.55
N LEU A 38 -13.88 6.73 -17.07
CA LEU A 38 -14.68 7.95 -16.92
C LEU A 38 -14.10 8.93 -15.89
N ARG A 39 -13.31 8.43 -14.96
CA ARG A 39 -12.57 9.28 -13.98
C ARG A 39 -11.24 9.81 -14.51
N GLY A 40 -10.83 9.39 -15.70
CA GLY A 40 -9.56 9.81 -16.31
C GLY A 40 -8.33 9.31 -15.52
N LEU A 41 -8.41 8.11 -14.93
CA LEU A 41 -7.37 7.57 -14.07
C LEU A 41 -6.47 6.54 -14.74
N LEU A 42 -6.88 6.03 -15.92
CA LEU A 42 -6.10 5.03 -16.65
C LEU A 42 -5.00 5.69 -17.49
N SER A 43 -3.90 4.97 -17.63
CA SER A 43 -2.81 5.36 -18.52
C SER A 43 -3.23 5.27 -20.00
N GLY A 44 -2.67 6.11 -20.86
CA GLY A 44 -2.91 6.11 -22.30
C GLY A 44 -4.18 6.84 -22.75
N LEU A 45 -5.00 7.38 -21.84
CA LEU A 45 -6.24 8.10 -22.20
C LEU A 45 -6.00 9.41 -22.97
N ASP A 46 -4.81 9.95 -22.88
CA ASP A 46 -4.38 11.17 -23.58
C ASP A 46 -3.82 10.89 -25.00
N GLY A 47 -3.97 9.66 -25.49
CA GLY A 47 -3.46 9.20 -26.78
C GLY A 47 -1.98 8.80 -26.77
N THR A 48 -1.32 8.85 -25.63
CA THR A 48 0.02 8.32 -25.48
C THR A 48 0.00 6.78 -25.34
N LYS A 49 1.17 6.15 -25.44
CA LYS A 49 1.29 4.72 -25.20
C LYS A 49 0.97 4.42 -23.73
N GLU A 50 0.11 3.42 -23.52
CA GLU A 50 -0.17 2.89 -22.18
C GLU A 50 1.12 2.38 -21.52
N ALA A 51 1.39 2.86 -20.31
CA ALA A 51 2.56 2.47 -19.55
C ALA A 51 2.35 2.67 -18.04
N SER A 52 2.86 1.75 -17.24
CA SER A 52 2.92 1.91 -15.80
C SER A 52 4.24 2.59 -15.42
N LEU A 53 4.19 3.86 -15.05
CA LEU A 53 5.35 4.72 -14.80
C LEU A 53 5.30 5.35 -13.40
N PRO A 54 5.35 4.56 -12.31
CA PRO A 54 5.30 5.09 -10.95
C PRO A 54 6.39 6.13 -10.69
N PHE A 55 5.97 7.25 -10.08
CA PHE A 55 6.83 8.41 -9.75
C PHE A 55 7.50 9.11 -10.91
N ASP A 56 7.38 8.63 -12.15
CA ASP A 56 7.96 9.26 -13.32
C ASP A 56 7.26 10.59 -13.67
N ARG A 57 7.99 11.51 -14.33
CA ARG A 57 7.42 12.77 -14.81
C ARG A 57 6.39 12.57 -15.91
N ALA A 58 6.57 11.55 -16.74
CA ALA A 58 5.69 11.21 -17.85
C ALA A 58 4.47 10.37 -17.42
N ARG A 59 4.35 10.00 -16.13
CA ARG A 59 3.21 9.21 -15.67
C ARG A 59 1.88 9.92 -15.95
N ASN A 60 0.90 9.17 -16.41
CA ASN A 60 -0.39 9.73 -16.80
C ASN A 60 -1.60 8.93 -16.32
N GLY A 61 -1.40 7.93 -15.48
CA GLY A 61 -2.43 7.05 -14.94
C GLY A 61 -1.87 5.68 -14.60
N PHE A 62 -2.73 4.78 -14.22
CA PHE A 62 -2.36 3.40 -13.91
C PHE A 62 -2.87 2.43 -14.97
N VAL A 63 -2.24 1.27 -15.03
CA VAL A 63 -2.66 0.12 -15.84
C VAL A 63 -3.42 -0.83 -14.94
N LEU A 64 -4.62 -1.24 -15.35
CA LEU A 64 -5.40 -2.23 -14.60
C LEU A 64 -4.80 -3.62 -14.81
N ALA A 65 -4.78 -4.41 -13.74
CA ALA A 65 -4.40 -5.80 -13.78
C ALA A 65 -5.33 -6.66 -12.93
N GLU A 66 -5.35 -7.94 -13.21
CA GLU A 66 -6.06 -8.95 -12.43
C GLU A 66 -5.09 -9.71 -11.53
N GLY A 67 -5.57 -10.15 -10.39
CA GLY A 67 -4.76 -10.97 -9.51
C GLY A 67 -5.48 -11.39 -8.25
N SER A 68 -4.97 -12.45 -7.64
CA SER A 68 -5.41 -12.90 -6.33
C SER A 68 -4.18 -13.21 -5.47
N TYR A 69 -4.12 -12.58 -4.32
CA TYR A 69 -3.01 -12.72 -3.38
C TYR A 69 -3.56 -12.99 -2.00
N VAL A 70 -3.10 -14.09 -1.41
CA VAL A 70 -3.57 -14.55 -0.10
C VAL A 70 -2.36 -14.84 0.78
N VAL A 71 -2.45 -14.44 2.03
CA VAL A 71 -1.47 -14.77 3.08
C VAL A 71 -2.16 -15.48 4.24
N ILE A 72 -1.44 -16.36 4.91
CA ILE A 72 -1.86 -17.02 6.13
C ILE A 72 -1.11 -16.32 7.27
N LEU A 73 -1.86 -15.67 8.16
CA LEU A 73 -1.35 -15.07 9.37
C LEU A 73 -1.55 -16.04 10.53
N GLU A 74 -0.52 -16.18 11.34
CA GLU A 74 -0.56 -17.01 12.55
C GLU A 74 -0.04 -16.23 13.75
N GLU A 75 -0.55 -16.55 14.91
CA GLU A 75 0.04 -16.09 16.17
C GLU A 75 1.47 -16.67 16.27
N LEU A 76 2.43 -15.83 16.64
CA LEU A 76 3.85 -16.18 16.54
C LEU A 76 4.23 -17.42 17.34
N GLN A 77 3.79 -17.52 18.59
CA GLN A 77 4.14 -18.67 19.44
C GLN A 77 3.50 -19.97 18.89
N TYR A 78 2.26 -19.87 18.42
CA TYR A 78 1.59 -21.01 17.79
C TYR A 78 2.32 -21.51 16.53
N ALA A 79 2.80 -20.59 15.69
CA ALA A 79 3.60 -20.92 14.51
C ALA A 79 4.94 -21.59 14.89
N LEU A 80 5.62 -21.07 15.92
CA LEU A 80 6.86 -21.64 16.44
C LEU A 80 6.68 -23.04 17.01
N ASP A 81 5.64 -23.24 17.84
CA ASP A 81 5.35 -24.53 18.51
C ASP A 81 5.09 -25.67 17.51
N ARG A 82 4.49 -25.38 16.36
CA ARG A 82 4.25 -26.37 15.31
C ARG A 82 5.40 -26.48 14.27
N GLY A 83 6.47 -25.70 14.42
CA GLY A 83 7.60 -25.70 13.48
C GLY A 83 7.28 -25.11 12.10
N ALA A 84 6.39 -24.10 12.04
CA ALA A 84 6.03 -23.46 10.80
C ALA A 84 7.22 -22.74 10.16
N HIS A 85 7.28 -22.72 8.81
CA HIS A 85 8.16 -21.82 8.10
C HIS A 85 7.60 -20.39 8.17
N ILE A 86 8.32 -19.49 8.82
CA ILE A 86 7.93 -18.09 8.98
C ILE A 86 8.66 -17.25 7.95
N TYR A 87 7.93 -16.62 7.04
CA TYR A 87 8.49 -15.72 6.02
C TYR A 87 8.82 -14.34 6.57
N ALA A 88 7.94 -13.80 7.41
CA ALA A 88 8.08 -12.49 8.02
C ALA A 88 7.11 -12.34 9.22
N GLU A 89 7.33 -11.33 10.03
CA GLU A 89 6.45 -10.93 11.12
C GLU A 89 5.80 -9.59 10.79
N ILE A 90 4.47 -9.48 10.96
CA ILE A 90 3.75 -8.21 10.89
C ILE A 90 3.87 -7.55 12.26
N LYS A 91 4.63 -6.45 12.34
CA LYS A 91 4.90 -5.74 13.59
C LYS A 91 3.93 -4.61 13.88
N GLY A 92 3.37 -4.00 12.84
CA GLY A 92 2.47 -2.86 13.01
C GLY A 92 1.60 -2.61 11.79
N PHE A 93 0.50 -1.89 12.01
CA PHE A 93 -0.48 -1.55 10.98
C PHE A 93 -1.06 -0.16 11.24
N GLY A 94 -1.17 0.64 10.19
CA GLY A 94 -1.83 1.94 10.21
C GLY A 94 -2.75 2.10 9.00
N SER A 95 -3.96 2.57 9.23
CA SER A 95 -4.92 2.89 8.18
C SER A 95 -5.61 4.21 8.49
N THR A 96 -5.77 5.04 7.47
CA THR A 96 -6.44 6.33 7.58
C THR A 96 -7.37 6.54 6.40
N PHE A 97 -8.44 7.26 6.64
CA PHE A 97 -9.43 7.57 5.63
C PHE A 97 -9.51 9.07 5.35
N VAL A 98 -9.58 9.43 4.08
CA VAL A 98 -9.86 10.79 3.61
C VAL A 98 -11.25 10.79 2.99
N GLY A 99 -12.26 11.07 3.81
CA GLY A 99 -13.65 11.17 3.34
C GLY A 99 -13.92 12.49 2.59
N GLY A 100 -14.95 12.50 1.71
CA GLY A 100 -15.44 13.69 1.04
C GLY A 100 -14.87 13.98 -0.35
N LYS A 101 -15.48 14.95 -1.03
CA LYS A 101 -15.31 15.10 -2.48
C LYS A 101 -13.99 15.72 -2.95
N LYS A 102 -13.43 16.66 -2.22
CA LYS A 102 -12.14 17.29 -2.59
C LYS A 102 -11.41 17.75 -1.34
N HIS A 103 -10.37 17.04 -0.96
CA HIS A 103 -9.44 17.53 0.05
C HIS A 103 -8.22 18.17 -0.59
N PRO A 104 -7.72 19.26 0.00
CA PRO A 104 -6.41 19.81 -0.37
C PRO A 104 -5.30 18.77 -0.30
N GLU A 105 -4.27 18.95 -1.10
CA GLU A 105 -3.13 18.03 -1.18
C GLU A 105 -2.48 17.78 0.18
N ASN A 106 -2.28 18.84 0.98
CA ASN A 106 -1.69 18.74 2.32
C ASN A 106 -2.50 17.85 3.27
N VAL A 107 -3.83 17.87 3.21
CA VAL A 107 -4.68 16.97 4.02
C VAL A 107 -4.47 15.52 3.61
N ARG A 108 -4.33 15.25 2.31
CA ARG A 108 -4.04 13.91 1.79
C ARG A 108 -2.67 13.42 2.24
N VAL A 109 -1.64 14.26 2.13
CA VAL A 109 -0.28 13.97 2.59
C VAL A 109 -0.29 13.63 4.08
N HIS A 110 -0.90 14.49 4.91
CA HIS A 110 -0.99 14.24 6.35
C HIS A 110 -1.68 12.92 6.73
N ARG A 111 -2.67 12.47 5.95
CA ARG A 111 -3.31 11.17 6.20
C ARG A 111 -2.38 9.99 5.90
N VAL A 112 -1.61 10.08 4.81
CA VAL A 112 -0.62 9.04 4.49
C VAL A 112 0.49 9.03 5.55
N GLU A 113 1.00 10.21 5.96
CA GLU A 113 1.96 10.34 7.07
C GLU A 113 1.43 9.67 8.34
N LYS A 114 0.18 9.97 8.71
CA LYS A 114 -0.43 9.40 9.91
C LYS A 114 -0.51 7.87 9.83
N ALA A 115 -0.88 7.28 8.71
CA ALA A 115 -0.90 5.83 8.55
C ALA A 115 0.49 5.20 8.74
N MET A 116 1.53 5.83 8.18
CA MET A 116 2.92 5.40 8.35
C MET A 116 3.38 5.53 9.81
N HIS A 117 3.08 6.65 10.47
CA HIS A 117 3.39 6.84 11.89
C HIS A 117 2.66 5.84 12.79
N ASP A 118 1.38 5.57 12.54
CA ASP A 118 0.60 4.60 13.31
C ASP A 118 1.18 3.19 13.15
N ALA A 119 1.64 2.82 11.95
CA ALA A 119 2.29 1.54 11.70
C ALA A 119 3.65 1.43 12.45
N LEU A 120 4.49 2.45 12.38
CA LEU A 120 5.79 2.48 13.10
C LEU A 120 5.59 2.45 14.61
N ALA A 121 4.66 3.26 15.12
CA ALA A 121 4.34 3.30 16.55
C ALA A 121 3.81 1.94 17.05
N GLY A 122 2.89 1.32 16.29
CA GLY A 122 2.36 0.00 16.59
C GLY A 122 3.42 -1.10 16.56
N ALA A 123 4.45 -0.94 15.74
CA ALA A 123 5.60 -1.84 15.67
C ALA A 123 6.65 -1.59 16.75
N GLY A 124 6.59 -0.46 17.45
CA GLY A 124 7.66 -0.03 18.36
C GLY A 124 8.97 0.31 17.65
N LEU A 125 8.91 0.65 16.35
CA LEU A 125 10.05 0.94 15.50
C LEU A 125 10.20 2.44 15.23
N LYS A 126 11.43 2.84 14.98
CA LYS A 126 11.78 4.19 14.52
C LYS A 126 11.90 4.19 12.99
N LYS A 127 11.85 5.37 12.40
CA LYS A 127 12.03 5.52 10.94
C LYS A 127 13.40 5.03 10.44
N GLU A 128 14.41 5.11 11.29
CA GLU A 128 15.77 4.65 11.02
C GLU A 128 15.88 3.12 10.90
N ASP A 129 14.91 2.39 11.44
CA ASP A 129 14.86 0.92 11.39
C ASP A 129 14.25 0.42 10.05
N VAL A 130 13.76 1.34 9.20
CA VAL A 130 13.13 0.99 7.92
C VAL A 130 14.20 0.80 6.85
N GLY A 131 14.35 -0.42 6.38
CA GLY A 131 15.33 -0.77 5.33
C GLY A 131 14.78 -0.74 3.90
N LEU A 132 13.46 -0.80 3.71
CA LEU A 132 12.80 -0.77 2.40
C LEU A 132 11.41 -0.20 2.51
N ILE A 133 11.00 0.58 1.53
CA ILE A 133 9.62 1.07 1.37
C ILE A 133 9.02 0.40 0.13
N SER A 134 7.97 -0.41 0.32
CA SER A 134 7.15 -0.89 -0.79
C SER A 134 5.99 0.08 -0.99
N ALA A 135 6.12 0.97 -1.96
CA ALA A 135 5.18 2.04 -2.21
C ALA A 135 3.92 1.56 -2.94
N ASN A 136 2.80 2.26 -2.77
CA ASN A 136 1.61 2.05 -3.57
C ASN A 136 1.86 2.41 -5.04
N ALA A 137 2.46 3.57 -5.31
CA ALA A 137 3.09 3.96 -6.57
C ALA A 137 2.40 3.41 -7.82
N ASN A 138 1.17 3.86 -8.07
CA ASN A 138 0.32 3.31 -9.14
C ASN A 138 0.39 4.10 -10.48
N GLY A 139 1.19 5.16 -10.56
CA GLY A 139 1.31 6.00 -11.76
C GLY A 139 0.29 7.14 -11.84
N CYS A 140 -0.66 7.25 -10.90
CA CYS A 140 -1.56 8.40 -10.84
C CYS A 140 -0.82 9.65 -10.36
N LYS A 141 -0.87 10.72 -11.15
CA LYS A 141 -0.15 11.98 -10.87
C LYS A 141 -0.35 12.48 -9.45
N MET A 142 -1.59 12.51 -8.97
CA MET A 142 -1.91 13.02 -7.64
C MET A 142 -1.52 12.04 -6.54
N GLN A 143 -1.79 10.75 -6.70
CA GLN A 143 -1.55 9.75 -5.66
C GLN A 143 -0.05 9.58 -5.42
N ASP A 144 0.73 9.39 -6.47
CA ASP A 144 2.19 9.28 -6.38
C ASP A 144 2.81 10.54 -5.78
N LYS A 145 2.30 11.73 -6.15
CA LYS A 145 2.79 12.99 -5.57
C LYS A 145 2.54 13.07 -4.07
N VAL A 146 1.36 12.68 -3.63
CA VAL A 146 0.98 12.66 -2.20
C VAL A 146 1.85 11.67 -1.44
N GLU A 147 2.01 10.46 -1.97
CA GLU A 147 2.83 9.42 -1.35
C GLU A 147 4.31 9.82 -1.26
N ALA A 148 4.87 10.33 -2.35
CA ALA A 148 6.26 10.81 -2.36
C ALA A 148 6.50 11.92 -1.31
N LYS A 149 5.56 12.87 -1.18
CA LYS A 149 5.65 13.93 -0.16
C LYS A 149 5.56 13.38 1.26
N ALA A 150 4.68 12.41 1.51
CA ALA A 150 4.56 11.77 2.82
C ALA A 150 5.84 11.00 3.19
N ILE A 151 6.41 10.24 2.25
CA ILE A 151 7.68 9.54 2.43
C ILE A 151 8.80 10.55 2.76
N GLN A 152 8.92 11.63 1.98
CA GLN A 152 9.94 12.66 2.21
C GLN A 152 9.76 13.37 3.55
N SER A 153 8.54 13.64 3.97
CA SER A 153 8.23 14.29 5.24
C SER A 153 8.67 13.44 6.44
N ILE A 154 8.44 12.13 6.39
CA ILE A 154 8.77 11.23 7.49
C ILE A 154 10.26 10.90 7.53
N PHE A 155 10.81 10.51 6.38
CA PHE A 155 12.17 9.99 6.29
C PHE A 155 13.20 11.07 5.95
N GLY A 156 12.74 12.27 5.52
CA GLY A 156 13.59 13.43 5.25
C GLY A 156 14.55 13.19 4.08
N THR A 157 15.69 13.86 4.15
CA THR A 157 16.77 13.69 3.17
C THR A 157 17.39 12.29 3.21
N GLY A 158 17.22 11.58 4.34
CA GLY A 158 17.57 10.17 4.49
C GLY A 158 16.73 9.23 3.62
N SER A 159 15.54 9.67 3.17
CA SER A 159 14.68 8.87 2.29
C SER A 159 15.34 8.52 0.94
N SER A 160 16.30 9.35 0.49
CA SER A 160 17.10 9.03 -0.70
C SER A 160 18.03 7.84 -0.51
N GLN A 161 18.27 7.42 0.74
CA GLN A 161 19.09 6.28 1.09
C GLN A 161 18.27 5.01 1.34
N ILE A 162 16.95 5.14 1.57
CA ILE A 162 16.06 4.00 1.75
C ILE A 162 15.54 3.58 0.37
N PRO A 163 15.80 2.36 -0.07
CA PRO A 163 15.24 1.85 -1.32
C PRO A 163 13.71 1.92 -1.33
N VAL A 164 13.14 2.38 -2.44
CA VAL A 164 11.68 2.41 -2.65
C VAL A 164 11.35 1.49 -3.82
N SER A 165 10.54 0.48 -3.56
CA SER A 165 10.04 -0.45 -4.58
C SER A 165 8.65 -0.02 -5.04
N ALA A 166 8.39 -0.09 -6.33
CA ALA A 166 7.12 0.21 -6.96
C ALA A 166 6.64 -1.01 -7.77
N ILE A 167 6.26 -2.08 -7.09
CA ILE A 167 5.93 -3.38 -7.71
C ILE A 167 4.80 -3.29 -8.74
N LYS A 168 3.88 -2.33 -8.60
CA LYS A 168 2.79 -2.10 -9.56
C LYS A 168 3.28 -1.70 -10.95
N SER A 169 4.52 -1.27 -11.11
CA SER A 169 5.11 -1.09 -12.44
C SER A 169 5.18 -2.38 -13.25
N ASN A 170 5.21 -3.52 -12.59
CA ASN A 170 5.35 -4.83 -13.20
C ASN A 170 4.05 -5.65 -13.22
N VAL A 171 3.16 -5.40 -12.27
CA VAL A 171 1.97 -6.24 -12.06
C VAL A 171 0.65 -5.50 -12.24
N GLY A 172 0.70 -4.17 -12.44
CA GLY A 172 -0.48 -3.33 -12.59
C GLY A 172 -1.10 -2.84 -11.30
#